data_67f6d5e5cd819a3e47dbc6beae0d5cc5
#
_entry.id   67f6d5e5cd819a3e47dbc6beae0d5cc5
#
_cell.length_a   1.000
_cell.length_b   1.000
_cell.length_c   1.000
_cell.angle_alpha   90.00
_cell.angle_beta   90.00
_cell.angle_gamma   90.00
#
_symmetry.space_group_name_H-M   'P 1'
#
loop_
_entity.id
_entity.type
_entity.pdbx_description
1 polymer ?
#
loop_
_entity_poly.entity_id
_entity_poly.type
_entity_poly.pdbx_seq_one_letter_code
_entity_poly.pdbx_strand_id
1 'polypeptide(L)'
;QEVYPPKAISKAVEVYYKDNPMPTRIYNHSIGSRKPCAMKHMTPWAAEIDSQSYNNDVLYIQAAGNVYSDVIGAYWQAGYPYPLYLERELCRISDPAQSLQALTVGSVSDSDFETEDIVALGKSGSVSSFSRSGPGIWDVLKPEVVEYGGTHAYNKGSNPPILSTPPEVCPELIRKSPQGPAFARDAIGTSFAAPKVTYIATQIEKSLPEAPALLYRALIAQSARWPQKANDLTKEDCVSMLRHIGYGIPDVHRATSNDEYRITLITPVLMELGDNEAHIFQIPIPEELSSVGEDYDILIEITLSYAANPRRTRRHIKGYLSTWLDWCCSRIGESAETFAQRIFETGSVIEDDGDFDWVLGEATNRGFADGYSRKKGHYRKTGVSSNLTN
;
A
#
# COMPACT_ATOMS: atom_id res chain seq x y z
N GLN A 1 -18.56 8.53 27.28
CA GLN A 1 -17.45 9.47 26.99
C GLN A 1 -16.81 9.06 25.66
N GLU A 2 -16.75 10.00 24.73
CA GLU A 2 -16.06 9.79 23.46
C GLU A 2 -14.56 9.63 23.76
N VAL A 3 -14.01 8.48 23.44
CA VAL A 3 -12.59 8.21 23.68
C VAL A 3 -11.78 8.90 22.58
N TYR A 4 -10.83 9.74 22.96
CA TYR A 4 -9.91 10.38 22.02
C TYR A 4 -9.07 9.33 21.30
N PRO A 5 -9.16 9.21 19.93
CA PRO A 5 -8.59 8.09 19.19
C PRO A 5 -7.10 7.81 19.44
N PRO A 6 -6.19 8.81 19.51
CA PRO A 6 -4.78 8.56 19.84
C PRO A 6 -4.61 7.84 21.19
N LYS A 7 -5.39 8.22 22.20
CA LYS A 7 -5.34 7.58 23.51
C LYS A 7 -5.82 6.13 23.47
N ALA A 8 -6.81 5.82 22.61
CA ALA A 8 -7.27 4.45 22.42
C ALA A 8 -6.19 3.59 21.77
N ILE A 9 -5.47 4.12 20.78
CA ILE A 9 -4.32 3.46 20.13
C ILE A 9 -3.23 3.15 21.14
N SER A 10 -2.76 4.15 21.89
CA SER A 10 -1.73 3.95 22.92
C SER A 10 -2.14 2.89 23.94
N LYS A 11 -3.40 2.95 24.40
CA LYS A 11 -3.91 1.98 25.40
C LYS A 11 -4.02 0.57 24.84
N ALA A 12 -4.38 0.41 23.57
CA ALA A 12 -4.43 -0.89 22.93
C ALA A 12 -3.01 -1.52 22.87
N VAL A 13 -2.00 -0.76 22.47
CA VAL A 13 -0.61 -1.25 22.45
C VAL A 13 -0.10 -1.55 23.86
N GLU A 14 -0.40 -0.70 24.84
CA GLU A 14 -0.05 -0.95 26.23
C GLU A 14 -0.61 -2.32 26.70
N VAL A 15 -1.90 -2.56 26.52
CA VAL A 15 -2.57 -3.77 27.03
C VAL A 15 -2.22 -5.02 26.24
N TYR A 16 -2.18 -4.93 24.89
CA TYR A 16 -2.08 -6.12 24.04
C TYR A 16 -0.67 -6.41 23.56
N TYR A 17 0.25 -5.45 23.65
CA TYR A 17 1.65 -5.63 23.28
C TYR A 17 2.56 -5.60 24.51
N LYS A 18 2.60 -4.48 25.28
CA LYS A 18 3.56 -4.29 26.35
C LYS A 18 3.27 -5.12 27.60
N ASP A 19 2.02 -5.17 28.01
CA ASP A 19 1.58 -5.86 29.26
C ASP A 19 1.19 -7.33 29.01
N ASN A 20 1.31 -7.82 27.77
CA ASN A 20 0.89 -9.17 27.39
C ASN A 20 2.11 -10.09 27.22
N PRO A 21 2.18 -11.26 27.92
CA PRO A 21 3.25 -12.24 27.74
C PRO A 21 3.30 -12.85 26.32
N MET A 22 2.19 -12.79 25.57
CA MET A 22 2.13 -13.10 24.15
C MET A 22 1.72 -11.83 23.39
N PRO A 23 2.67 -10.98 23.00
CA PRO A 23 2.39 -9.67 22.46
C PRO A 23 1.68 -9.76 21.10
N THR A 24 0.59 -9.00 20.95
CA THR A 24 -0.08 -8.82 19.66
C THR A 24 0.69 -7.82 18.83
N ARG A 25 1.21 -8.27 17.69
CA ARG A 25 2.05 -7.45 16.80
C ARG A 25 1.30 -6.92 15.58
N ILE A 26 0.16 -7.50 15.22
CA ILE A 26 -0.62 -7.14 14.04
C ILE A 26 -1.98 -6.59 14.48
N TYR A 27 -2.27 -5.35 14.07
CA TYR A 27 -3.50 -4.64 14.42
C TYR A 27 -4.31 -4.34 13.16
N ASN A 28 -5.51 -4.94 13.05
CA ASN A 28 -6.49 -4.52 12.05
C ASN A 28 -7.22 -3.27 12.53
N HIS A 29 -7.11 -2.18 11.78
CA HIS A 29 -7.72 -0.90 12.13
C HIS A 29 -8.68 -0.44 11.02
N SER A 30 -9.92 -0.93 11.07
CA SER A 30 -10.98 -0.64 10.10
C SER A 30 -11.84 0.57 10.51
N ILE A 31 -11.24 1.54 11.20
CA ILE A 31 -11.89 2.76 11.69
C ILE A 31 -11.21 3.97 11.07
N GLY A 32 -12.00 4.96 10.67
CA GLY A 32 -11.49 6.21 10.11
C GLY A 32 -12.49 7.33 10.14
N SER A 33 -12.02 8.55 9.87
CA SER A 33 -12.84 9.73 9.73
C SER A 33 -13.69 9.66 8.47
N ARG A 34 -14.83 10.36 8.48
CA ARG A 34 -15.62 10.57 7.26
C ARG A 34 -14.98 11.56 6.29
N LYS A 35 -14.09 12.41 6.78
CA LYS A 35 -13.42 13.44 5.97
C LYS A 35 -12.15 12.91 5.33
N PRO A 36 -11.78 13.43 4.16
CA PRO A 36 -10.47 13.14 3.57
C PRO A 36 -9.34 13.62 4.49
N CYS A 37 -8.17 13.01 4.35
CA CYS A 37 -6.99 13.37 5.13
C CYS A 37 -6.53 14.82 4.85
N ALA A 38 -5.91 15.43 5.86
CA ALA A 38 -5.26 16.72 5.70
C ALA A 38 -3.95 16.57 4.93
N MET A 39 -3.73 17.40 3.88
CA MET A 39 -2.55 17.30 3.02
C MET A 39 -1.32 18.05 3.57
N LYS A 40 -1.51 18.93 4.55
CA LYS A 40 -0.42 19.78 5.06
C LYS A 40 0.11 19.35 6.42
N HIS A 41 -0.72 18.70 7.22
CA HIS A 41 -0.39 18.34 8.60
C HIS A 41 -0.77 16.91 8.91
N MET A 42 0.15 16.17 9.50
CA MET A 42 -0.16 14.87 10.06
C MET A 42 -1.12 15.03 11.24
N THR A 43 -2.23 14.29 11.21
CA THR A 43 -3.21 14.34 12.30
C THR A 43 -2.66 13.68 13.56
N PRO A 44 -3.19 14.03 14.75
CA PRO A 44 -2.82 13.35 15.99
C PRO A 44 -3.05 11.83 15.94
N TRP A 45 -4.11 11.40 15.26
CA TRP A 45 -4.47 10.00 15.17
C TRP A 45 -3.45 9.21 14.33
N ALA A 46 -3.16 9.68 13.12
CA ALA A 46 -2.17 9.06 12.25
C ALA A 46 -0.74 9.12 12.85
N ALA A 47 -0.38 10.26 13.49
CA ALA A 47 0.91 10.40 14.15
C ALA A 47 1.08 9.45 15.35
N GLU A 48 0.00 9.12 16.05
CA GLU A 48 0.04 8.14 17.13
C GLU A 48 0.29 6.73 16.59
N ILE A 49 -0.38 6.35 15.49
CA ILE A 49 -0.12 5.08 14.81
C ILE A 49 1.35 5.00 14.38
N ASP A 50 1.87 6.06 13.75
CA ASP A 50 3.28 6.13 13.34
C ASP A 50 4.23 5.98 14.53
N SER A 51 3.93 6.64 15.65
CA SER A 51 4.74 6.58 16.88
C SER A 51 4.72 5.18 17.50
N GLN A 52 3.55 4.55 17.55
CA GLN A 52 3.43 3.19 18.10
C GLN A 52 4.13 2.17 17.20
N SER A 53 4.01 2.29 15.88
CA SER A 53 4.70 1.42 14.93
C SER A 53 6.23 1.57 14.97
N TYR A 54 6.73 2.78 15.23
CA TYR A 54 8.17 3.03 15.36
C TYR A 54 8.75 2.53 16.68
N ASN A 55 8.06 2.80 17.80
CA ASN A 55 8.57 2.50 19.14
C ASN A 55 8.35 1.04 19.57
N ASN A 56 7.48 0.34 18.89
CA ASN A 56 7.13 -1.05 19.17
C ASN A 56 7.14 -1.83 17.86
N ASP A 57 7.47 -3.10 17.90
CA ASP A 57 7.48 -3.94 16.71
C ASP A 57 6.06 -4.36 16.32
N VAL A 58 5.25 -3.40 15.87
CA VAL A 58 3.83 -3.60 15.54
C VAL A 58 3.51 -3.08 14.14
N LEU A 59 2.63 -3.80 13.44
CA LEU A 59 2.10 -3.46 12.13
C LEU A 59 0.61 -3.11 12.24
N TYR A 60 0.25 -1.91 11.81
CA TYR A 60 -1.15 -1.51 11.63
C TYR A 60 -1.57 -1.73 10.18
N ILE A 61 -2.64 -2.53 9.99
CA ILE A 61 -3.35 -2.69 8.73
C ILE A 61 -4.54 -1.74 8.76
N GLN A 62 -4.46 -0.66 8.00
CA GLN A 62 -5.39 0.47 8.07
C GLN A 62 -6.30 0.50 6.86
N ALA A 63 -7.62 0.51 7.06
CA ALA A 63 -8.57 0.73 5.97
C ALA A 63 -8.43 2.17 5.40
N ALA A 64 -8.44 2.31 4.07
CA ALA A 64 -8.31 3.61 3.38
C ALA A 64 -9.50 4.54 3.61
N GLY A 65 -10.66 3.97 3.97
CA GLY A 65 -11.93 4.66 4.15
C GLY A 65 -12.84 4.57 2.94
N ASN A 66 -14.10 4.95 3.12
CA ASN A 66 -15.15 4.83 2.11
C ASN A 66 -15.67 6.22 1.69
N VAL A 67 -15.90 6.38 0.38
CA VAL A 67 -16.61 7.54 -0.18
C VAL A 67 -18.11 7.28 -0.03
N TYR A 68 -18.84 8.26 0.47
CA TYR A 68 -20.28 8.14 0.70
C TYR A 68 -21.07 8.35 -0.60
N SER A 69 -22.24 7.73 -0.68
CA SER A 69 -23.11 7.74 -1.86
C SER A 69 -23.55 9.14 -2.28
N ASP A 70 -23.75 10.08 -1.33
CA ASP A 70 -24.06 11.48 -1.60
C ASP A 70 -22.89 12.21 -2.28
N VAL A 71 -21.66 11.94 -1.90
CA VAL A 71 -20.46 12.50 -2.54
C VAL A 71 -20.30 11.94 -3.94
N ILE A 72 -20.52 10.61 -4.14
CA ILE A 72 -20.49 9.96 -5.45
C ILE A 72 -21.53 10.62 -6.36
N GLY A 73 -22.77 10.74 -5.91
CA GLY A 73 -23.86 11.36 -6.67
C GLY A 73 -23.57 12.81 -7.06
N ALA A 74 -23.03 13.61 -6.13
CA ALA A 74 -22.68 15.00 -6.40
C ALA A 74 -21.59 15.13 -7.49
N TYR A 75 -20.52 14.32 -7.41
CA TYR A 75 -19.48 14.33 -8.44
C TYR A 75 -19.98 13.82 -9.79
N TRP A 76 -20.84 12.81 -9.79
CA TRP A 76 -21.45 12.30 -11.02
C TRP A 76 -22.27 13.38 -11.73
N GLN A 77 -23.11 14.11 -10.98
CA GLN A 77 -23.86 15.27 -11.52
C GLN A 77 -22.94 16.38 -12.04
N ALA A 78 -21.77 16.55 -11.43
CA ALA A 78 -20.77 17.51 -11.88
C ALA A 78 -19.93 17.05 -13.09
N GLY A 79 -20.28 15.90 -13.73
CA GLY A 79 -19.61 15.39 -14.92
C GLY A 79 -18.38 14.51 -14.63
N TYR A 80 -18.25 14.00 -13.40
CA TYR A 80 -17.19 13.06 -13.03
C TYR A 80 -17.80 11.68 -12.71
N PRO A 81 -18.14 10.86 -13.74
CA PRO A 81 -18.61 9.49 -13.51
C PRO A 81 -17.50 8.59 -12.96
N TYR A 82 -17.85 7.35 -12.58
CA TYR A 82 -16.88 6.34 -12.20
C TYR A 82 -15.92 6.01 -13.37
N PRO A 83 -14.60 5.86 -13.14
CA PRO A 83 -13.91 6.04 -11.86
C PRO A 83 -13.39 7.49 -11.61
N LEU A 84 -13.65 8.45 -12.48
CA LEU A 84 -13.05 9.79 -12.49
C LEU A 84 -13.26 10.58 -11.17
N TYR A 85 -14.37 10.37 -10.46
CA TYR A 85 -14.59 11.05 -9.19
C TYR A 85 -13.61 10.61 -8.10
N LEU A 86 -13.05 9.39 -8.19
CA LEU A 86 -12.11 8.88 -7.19
C LEU A 86 -10.82 9.71 -7.12
N GLU A 87 -10.49 10.43 -8.16
CA GLU A 87 -9.34 11.34 -8.18
C GLU A 87 -9.62 12.73 -7.55
N ARG A 88 -10.88 12.98 -7.14
CA ARG A 88 -11.29 14.26 -6.57
C ARG A 88 -10.94 14.36 -5.09
N GLU A 89 -10.82 15.60 -4.62
CA GLU A 89 -10.32 15.92 -3.28
C GLU A 89 -11.11 15.21 -2.16
N LEU A 90 -12.45 15.18 -2.25
CA LEU A 90 -13.28 14.55 -1.23
C LEU A 90 -13.18 13.01 -1.23
N CYS A 91 -12.58 12.42 -2.27
CA CYS A 91 -12.40 10.97 -2.40
C CYS A 91 -11.01 10.49 -1.93
N ARG A 92 -10.12 11.38 -1.49
CA ARG A 92 -8.82 10.98 -0.93
C ARG A 92 -8.97 10.14 0.32
N ILE A 93 -7.94 9.33 0.61
CA ILE A 93 -7.88 8.51 1.83
C ILE A 93 -8.31 9.31 3.07
N SER A 94 -8.92 8.64 4.03
CA SER A 94 -9.39 9.27 5.27
C SER A 94 -8.31 9.30 6.36
N ASP A 95 -8.50 10.13 7.37
CA ASP A 95 -7.74 10.04 8.61
C ASP A 95 -8.19 8.78 9.40
N PRO A 96 -7.30 7.91 9.91
CA PRO A 96 -5.84 8.03 9.99
C PRO A 96 -5.06 7.28 8.88
N ALA A 97 -5.69 6.91 7.75
CA ALA A 97 -5.04 6.18 6.66
C ALA A 97 -3.85 6.93 6.03
N GLN A 98 -3.66 8.20 6.36
CA GLN A 98 -2.48 8.99 6.00
C GLN A 98 -1.22 8.65 6.82
N SER A 99 -1.30 7.78 7.84
CA SER A 99 -0.14 7.29 8.60
C SER A 99 0.93 6.74 7.65
N LEU A 100 2.20 7.09 7.88
CA LEU A 100 3.31 6.65 7.04
C LEU A 100 3.83 5.27 7.43
N GLN A 101 3.58 4.84 8.66
CA GLN A 101 4.03 3.56 9.20
C GLN A 101 2.95 2.46 9.06
N ALA A 102 1.68 2.80 9.01
CA ALA A 102 0.62 1.82 8.74
C ALA A 102 0.63 1.37 7.28
N LEU A 103 0.25 0.13 7.03
CA LEU A 103 -0.09 -0.37 5.69
C LEU A 103 -1.55 -0.05 5.40
N THR A 104 -1.78 0.88 4.49
CA THR A 104 -3.14 1.32 4.13
C THR A 104 -3.72 0.44 3.04
N VAL A 105 -4.93 -0.06 3.25
CA VAL A 105 -5.62 -0.99 2.38
C VAL A 105 -6.84 -0.33 1.75
N GLY A 106 -6.82 -0.21 0.42
CA GLY A 106 -7.97 0.17 -0.39
C GLY A 106 -8.85 -1.05 -0.73
N SER A 107 -9.80 -0.86 -1.64
CA SER A 107 -10.72 -1.93 -2.04
C SER A 107 -10.86 -2.04 -3.54
N VAL A 108 -10.98 -3.29 -4.03
CA VAL A 108 -11.32 -3.65 -5.40
C VAL A 108 -12.59 -4.49 -5.43
N SER A 109 -13.25 -4.47 -6.60
CA SER A 109 -14.41 -5.31 -6.89
C SER A 109 -13.98 -6.74 -7.23
N ASP A 110 -14.78 -7.73 -6.84
CA ASP A 110 -14.67 -9.12 -7.26
C ASP A 110 -15.77 -9.55 -8.24
N SER A 111 -16.61 -8.60 -8.68
CA SER A 111 -17.84 -8.89 -9.42
C SER A 111 -17.90 -8.20 -10.78
N ASP A 112 -18.33 -8.96 -11.77
CA ASP A 112 -18.75 -8.48 -13.11
C ASP A 112 -20.29 -8.46 -13.22
N PHE A 113 -21.00 -8.30 -12.12
CA PHE A 113 -22.45 -8.38 -12.04
C PHE A 113 -23.14 -7.37 -12.96
N GLU A 114 -24.03 -7.90 -13.80
CA GLU A 114 -24.86 -7.10 -14.69
C GLU A 114 -26.20 -7.83 -14.95
N THR A 115 -27.28 -7.07 -14.86
CA THR A 115 -28.62 -7.48 -15.27
C THR A 115 -29.19 -6.52 -16.34
N GLU A 116 -30.43 -6.69 -16.74
CA GLU A 116 -31.11 -5.76 -17.68
C GLU A 116 -31.11 -4.32 -17.12
N ASP A 117 -31.44 -4.16 -15.82
CA ASP A 117 -31.63 -2.87 -15.17
C ASP A 117 -30.46 -2.39 -14.35
N ILE A 118 -29.63 -3.28 -13.82
CA ILE A 118 -28.61 -2.97 -12.80
C ILE A 118 -27.25 -3.48 -13.27
N VAL A 119 -26.20 -2.66 -13.02
CA VAL A 119 -24.81 -3.04 -13.34
C VAL A 119 -23.86 -2.61 -12.20
N ALA A 120 -22.86 -3.43 -11.93
CA ALA A 120 -21.79 -3.12 -10.97
C ALA A 120 -20.97 -1.91 -11.42
N LEU A 121 -20.57 -1.06 -10.49
CA LEU A 121 -19.59 0.01 -10.74
C LEU A 121 -18.17 -0.57 -10.69
N GLY A 122 -17.61 -0.78 -11.86
CA GLY A 122 -16.32 -1.44 -12.06
C GLY A 122 -16.47 -2.95 -12.30
N LYS A 123 -15.49 -3.50 -12.97
CA LYS A 123 -15.35 -4.94 -13.22
C LYS A 123 -14.52 -5.59 -12.12
N SER A 124 -14.47 -6.92 -12.11
CA SER A 124 -13.56 -7.66 -11.23
C SER A 124 -12.11 -7.15 -11.36
N GLY A 125 -11.46 -6.91 -10.25
CA GLY A 125 -10.13 -6.30 -10.18
C GLY A 125 -10.10 -4.78 -10.30
N SER A 126 -11.20 -4.11 -10.69
CA SER A 126 -11.25 -2.65 -10.72
C SER A 126 -11.40 -2.07 -9.31
N VAL A 127 -10.91 -0.84 -9.10
CA VAL A 127 -11.09 -0.14 -7.83
C VAL A 127 -12.57 -0.07 -7.43
N SER A 128 -12.89 -0.36 -6.17
CA SER A 128 -14.27 -0.27 -5.69
C SER A 128 -14.79 1.17 -5.78
N SER A 129 -16.05 1.33 -6.16
CA SER A 129 -16.70 2.62 -6.33
C SER A 129 -16.64 3.54 -5.09
N PHE A 130 -16.51 2.97 -3.92
CA PHE A 130 -16.41 3.67 -2.64
C PHE A 130 -14.98 3.78 -2.10
N SER A 131 -14.01 3.05 -2.68
CA SER A 131 -12.65 3.04 -2.14
C SER A 131 -12.02 4.41 -2.23
N ARG A 132 -11.58 4.95 -1.10
CA ARG A 132 -10.82 6.19 -1.11
C ARG A 132 -9.45 5.97 -1.72
N SER A 133 -8.96 6.96 -2.45
CA SER A 133 -7.75 6.90 -3.27
C SER A 133 -6.67 7.87 -2.81
N GLY A 134 -5.49 7.71 -3.39
CA GLY A 134 -4.36 8.61 -3.19
C GLY A 134 -4.45 9.93 -3.96
N PRO A 135 -3.40 10.72 -3.88
CA PRO A 135 -2.24 10.50 -3.03
C PRO A 135 -2.56 10.71 -1.54
N GLY A 136 -1.72 10.14 -0.68
CA GLY A 136 -1.72 10.46 0.74
C GLY A 136 -1.11 11.82 1.05
N ILE A 137 -0.92 12.12 2.35
CA ILE A 137 -0.28 13.36 2.79
C ILE A 137 1.10 13.52 2.13
N TRP A 138 1.44 14.74 1.71
CA TRP A 138 2.69 15.10 1.04
C TRP A 138 2.97 14.28 -0.24
N ASP A 139 1.92 13.87 -0.92
CA ASP A 139 1.95 13.09 -2.16
C ASP A 139 2.59 11.69 -2.02
N VAL A 140 2.53 11.09 -0.83
CA VAL A 140 2.97 9.70 -0.64
C VAL A 140 1.99 8.72 -1.26
N LEU A 141 2.51 7.55 -1.64
CA LEU A 141 1.69 6.45 -2.16
C LEU A 141 0.73 5.93 -1.09
N LYS A 142 -0.55 6.06 -1.35
CA LYS A 142 -1.67 5.52 -0.58
C LYS A 142 -2.87 5.28 -1.50
N PRO A 143 -3.64 4.18 -1.28
CA PRO A 143 -3.30 3.04 -0.41
C PRO A 143 -2.04 2.33 -0.92
N GLU A 144 -1.36 1.56 -0.06
CA GLU A 144 -0.23 0.75 -0.52
C GLU A 144 -0.69 -0.51 -1.23
N VAL A 145 -1.74 -1.15 -0.74
CA VAL A 145 -2.31 -2.37 -1.32
C VAL A 145 -3.84 -2.30 -1.30
N VAL A 146 -4.46 -3.20 -2.02
CA VAL A 146 -5.92 -3.37 -2.05
C VAL A 146 -6.30 -4.82 -1.83
N GLU A 147 -7.57 -5.04 -1.48
CA GLU A 147 -8.17 -6.36 -1.39
C GLU A 147 -9.67 -6.29 -1.71
N TYR A 148 -10.32 -7.42 -1.90
CA TYR A 148 -11.74 -7.48 -2.26
C TYR A 148 -12.63 -7.01 -1.12
N GLY A 149 -13.24 -5.84 -1.31
CA GLY A 149 -14.19 -5.23 -0.36
C GLY A 149 -15.57 -4.98 -0.95
N GLY A 150 -15.82 -5.51 -2.16
CA GLY A 150 -17.07 -5.31 -2.90
C GLY A 150 -17.11 -3.98 -3.66
N THR A 151 -18.27 -3.67 -4.25
CA THR A 151 -18.53 -2.40 -4.94
C THR A 151 -20.00 -2.03 -4.85
N HIS A 152 -20.42 -0.87 -5.37
CA HIS A 152 -21.83 -0.59 -5.60
C HIS A 152 -22.27 -1.12 -6.97
N ALA A 153 -23.55 -1.43 -7.09
CA ALA A 153 -24.24 -1.49 -8.36
C ALA A 153 -25.12 -0.25 -8.51
N TYR A 154 -25.52 0.08 -9.74
CA TYR A 154 -26.42 1.19 -10.02
C TYR A 154 -27.44 0.84 -11.08
N ASN A 155 -28.59 1.53 -11.07
CA ASN A 155 -29.62 1.39 -12.07
C ASN A 155 -29.19 2.13 -13.36
N LYS A 156 -29.12 1.42 -14.49
CA LYS A 156 -28.69 1.93 -15.80
C LYS A 156 -29.48 3.13 -16.29
N GLY A 157 -30.76 3.23 -15.92
CA GLY A 157 -31.67 4.33 -16.33
C GLY A 157 -31.58 5.57 -15.42
N SER A 158 -30.76 5.57 -14.35
CA SER A 158 -30.70 6.67 -13.39
C SER A 158 -29.54 7.63 -13.64
N ASN A 159 -29.82 8.93 -13.58
CA ASN A 159 -28.81 10.01 -13.60
C ASN A 159 -29.22 11.14 -12.66
N PRO A 160 -28.57 11.32 -11.48
CA PRO A 160 -27.41 10.60 -10.99
C PRO A 160 -27.70 9.12 -10.71
N PRO A 161 -26.65 8.29 -10.56
CA PRO A 161 -26.82 6.86 -10.32
C PRO A 161 -27.52 6.61 -8.98
N ILE A 162 -28.54 5.77 -9.00
CA ILE A 162 -29.13 5.21 -7.78
C ILE A 162 -28.31 3.99 -7.40
N LEU A 163 -27.51 4.13 -6.34
CA LEU A 163 -26.60 3.11 -5.87
C LEU A 163 -27.31 2.07 -5.03
N SER A 164 -26.93 0.81 -5.21
CA SER A 164 -27.41 -0.34 -4.44
C SER A 164 -26.27 -1.31 -4.14
N THR A 165 -26.52 -2.25 -3.24
CA THR A 165 -25.58 -3.30 -2.83
C THR A 165 -26.23 -4.67 -2.92
N PRO A 166 -26.56 -5.16 -4.13
CA PRO A 166 -27.08 -6.51 -4.27
C PRO A 166 -26.06 -7.54 -3.78
N PRO A 167 -26.48 -8.73 -3.35
CA PRO A 167 -25.57 -9.74 -2.78
C PRO A 167 -24.38 -10.09 -3.67
N GLU A 168 -24.55 -9.99 -4.97
CA GLU A 168 -23.55 -10.34 -6.01
C GLU A 168 -22.35 -9.39 -6.01
N VAL A 169 -22.50 -8.16 -5.49
CA VAL A 169 -21.40 -7.18 -5.42
C VAL A 169 -20.80 -7.05 -4.02
N CYS A 170 -21.31 -7.80 -3.05
CA CYS A 170 -20.84 -7.79 -1.68
C CYS A 170 -19.82 -8.92 -1.44
N PRO A 171 -18.69 -8.67 -0.76
CA PRO A 171 -17.59 -9.61 -0.69
C PRO A 171 -17.85 -10.81 0.22
N GLU A 172 -18.72 -10.66 1.22
CA GLU A 172 -18.86 -11.62 2.32
C GLU A 172 -20.31 -11.86 2.74
N LEU A 173 -20.56 -13.06 3.27
CA LEU A 173 -21.76 -13.31 4.07
C LEU A 173 -21.61 -12.65 5.45
N ILE A 174 -22.44 -11.66 5.72
CA ILE A 174 -22.35 -10.89 6.95
C ILE A 174 -23.36 -11.38 7.98
N ARG A 175 -22.87 -11.52 9.19
CA ARG A 175 -23.72 -11.74 10.36
C ARG A 175 -24.21 -10.39 10.89
N LYS A 176 -25.48 -10.08 10.68
CA LYS A 176 -26.12 -8.85 11.18
C LYS A 176 -26.45 -8.89 12.68
N SER A 177 -26.42 -10.07 13.31
CA SER A 177 -26.70 -10.25 14.73
C SER A 177 -25.54 -10.98 15.41
N PRO A 178 -25.18 -10.63 16.65
CA PRO A 178 -24.19 -11.37 17.43
C PRO A 178 -24.57 -12.84 17.65
N GLN A 179 -25.87 -13.15 17.61
CA GLN A 179 -26.41 -14.48 17.78
C GLN A 179 -27.11 -14.92 16.50
N GLY A 180 -26.65 -16.00 15.93
CA GLY A 180 -27.20 -16.54 14.70
C GLY A 180 -26.20 -16.68 13.54
N PRO A 181 -26.55 -17.42 12.49
CA PRO A 181 -25.71 -17.59 11.31
C PRO A 181 -25.62 -16.31 10.47
N ALA A 182 -24.58 -16.21 9.66
CA ALA A 182 -24.53 -15.23 8.58
C ALA A 182 -25.57 -15.62 7.52
N PHE A 183 -26.40 -14.66 7.07
CA PHE A 183 -27.50 -14.95 6.16
C PHE A 183 -27.70 -13.92 5.05
N ALA A 184 -26.90 -12.86 5.01
CA ALA A 184 -27.01 -11.84 3.98
C ALA A 184 -25.63 -11.32 3.57
N ARG A 185 -25.46 -11.06 2.27
CA ARG A 185 -24.39 -10.29 1.67
C ARG A 185 -24.99 -8.93 1.31
N ASP A 186 -24.78 -7.92 2.12
CA ASP A 186 -25.37 -6.60 1.91
C ASP A 186 -24.46 -5.43 2.32
N ALA A 187 -23.23 -5.73 2.65
CA ALA A 187 -22.29 -4.72 3.05
C ALA A 187 -21.00 -4.77 2.20
N ILE A 188 -20.51 -3.59 1.89
CA ILE A 188 -19.28 -3.34 1.13
C ILE A 188 -18.40 -2.36 1.93
N GLY A 189 -17.11 -2.37 1.70
CA GLY A 189 -16.23 -1.41 2.37
C GLY A 189 -14.77 -1.83 2.43
N THR A 190 -13.88 -0.86 2.53
CA THR A 190 -12.47 -1.09 2.83
C THR A 190 -12.27 -1.79 4.19
N SER A 191 -13.29 -1.75 5.06
CA SER A 191 -13.33 -2.49 6.32
C SER A 191 -13.42 -4.00 6.14
N PHE A 192 -13.79 -4.50 4.96
CA PHE A 192 -13.77 -5.92 4.59
C PHE A 192 -12.48 -6.31 3.86
N ALA A 193 -11.86 -5.38 3.16
CA ALA A 193 -10.56 -5.57 2.51
C ALA A 193 -9.41 -5.66 3.53
N ALA A 194 -9.36 -4.75 4.49
CA ALA A 194 -8.28 -4.67 5.47
C ALA A 194 -8.09 -5.97 6.30
N PRO A 195 -9.15 -6.66 6.79
CA PRO A 195 -8.99 -7.93 7.50
C PRO A 195 -8.39 -9.05 6.64
N LYS A 196 -8.61 -9.06 5.32
CA LYS A 196 -8.01 -10.05 4.41
C LYS A 196 -6.49 -9.84 4.32
N VAL A 197 -6.03 -8.59 4.25
CA VAL A 197 -4.60 -8.28 4.33
C VAL A 197 -4.04 -8.58 5.73
N THR A 198 -4.82 -8.37 6.78
CA THR A 198 -4.45 -8.77 8.15
C THR A 198 -4.25 -10.28 8.25
N TYR A 199 -5.10 -11.08 7.60
CA TYR A 199 -4.90 -12.52 7.49
C TYR A 199 -3.55 -12.86 6.83
N ILE A 200 -3.19 -12.20 5.72
CA ILE A 200 -1.88 -12.41 5.07
C ILE A 200 -0.75 -12.10 6.06
N ALA A 201 -0.83 -10.97 6.77
CA ALA A 201 0.16 -10.61 7.80
C ALA A 201 0.32 -11.70 8.87
N THR A 202 -0.79 -12.28 9.34
CA THR A 202 -0.75 -13.36 10.35
C THR A 202 -0.16 -14.66 9.79
N GLN A 203 -0.36 -14.97 8.51
CA GLN A 203 0.29 -16.12 7.88
C GLN A 203 1.81 -15.92 7.73
N ILE A 204 2.25 -14.69 7.43
CA ILE A 204 3.68 -14.36 7.42
C ILE A 204 4.27 -14.50 8.82
N GLU A 205 3.61 -13.95 9.85
CA GLU A 205 4.03 -14.07 11.25
C GLU A 205 4.15 -15.54 11.68
N LYS A 206 3.19 -16.37 11.28
CA LYS A 206 3.22 -17.81 11.54
C LYS A 206 4.43 -18.49 10.90
N SER A 207 4.82 -18.07 9.70
CA SER A 207 5.96 -18.64 8.96
C SER A 207 7.31 -18.08 9.43
N LEU A 208 7.33 -16.84 9.90
CA LEU A 208 8.51 -16.07 10.30
C LEU A 208 8.27 -15.37 11.65
N PRO A 209 8.06 -16.12 12.76
CA PRO A 209 7.60 -15.53 14.03
C PRO A 209 8.61 -14.55 14.65
N GLU A 210 9.91 -14.77 14.42
CA GLU A 210 10.99 -13.93 14.96
C GLU A 210 11.32 -12.72 14.07
N ALA A 211 10.71 -12.63 12.88
CA ALA A 211 11.00 -11.54 11.96
C ALA A 211 10.31 -10.24 12.42
N PRO A 212 10.91 -9.07 12.13
CA PRO A 212 10.31 -7.79 12.51
C PRO A 212 9.04 -7.48 11.71
N ALA A 213 8.12 -6.71 12.29
CA ALA A 213 6.87 -6.31 11.65
C ALA A 213 7.09 -5.52 10.32
N LEU A 214 8.23 -4.84 10.21
CA LEU A 214 8.65 -4.21 8.95
C LEU A 214 8.87 -5.21 7.82
N LEU A 215 9.36 -6.43 8.10
CA LEU A 215 9.49 -7.47 7.09
C LEU A 215 8.10 -7.97 6.65
N TYR A 216 7.13 -8.11 7.56
CA TYR A 216 5.77 -8.48 7.18
C TYR A 216 5.16 -7.46 6.21
N ARG A 217 5.35 -6.17 6.50
CA ARG A 217 4.93 -5.09 5.61
C ARG A 217 5.60 -5.17 4.24
N ALA A 218 6.90 -5.45 4.18
CA ALA A 218 7.64 -5.60 2.94
C ALA A 218 7.11 -6.79 2.11
N LEU A 219 6.93 -7.97 2.73
CA LEU A 219 6.45 -9.18 2.06
C LEU A 219 5.01 -9.02 1.54
N ILE A 220 4.14 -8.33 2.28
CA ILE A 220 2.79 -8.01 1.80
C ILE A 220 2.88 -7.14 0.53
N ALA A 221 3.66 -6.06 0.56
CA ALA A 221 3.81 -5.17 -0.59
C ALA A 221 4.43 -5.89 -1.79
N GLN A 222 5.47 -6.69 -1.57
CA GLN A 222 6.15 -7.45 -2.63
C GLN A 222 5.27 -8.55 -3.25
N SER A 223 4.39 -9.16 -2.47
CA SER A 223 3.46 -10.18 -2.97
C SER A 223 2.35 -9.61 -3.85
N ALA A 224 2.10 -8.31 -3.76
CA ALA A 224 1.00 -7.65 -4.45
C ALA A 224 1.21 -7.59 -5.96
N ARG A 225 0.10 -7.71 -6.71
CA ARG A 225 0.10 -7.64 -8.18
C ARG A 225 -1.08 -6.80 -8.67
N TRP A 226 -0.84 -6.09 -9.75
CA TRP A 226 -1.91 -5.42 -10.47
C TRP A 226 -2.75 -6.44 -11.24
N PRO A 227 -4.07 -6.24 -11.34
CA PRO A 227 -4.95 -7.08 -12.15
C PRO A 227 -4.57 -7.08 -13.65
N GLN A 228 -3.99 -5.97 -14.12
CA GLN A 228 -3.46 -5.81 -15.48
C GLN A 228 -1.95 -5.68 -15.42
N LYS A 229 -1.26 -6.20 -16.44
CA LYS A 229 0.19 -6.06 -16.54
C LYS A 229 0.56 -4.60 -16.77
N ALA A 230 1.55 -4.10 -16.05
CA ALA A 230 2.01 -2.71 -16.15
C ALA A 230 2.50 -2.35 -17.55
N ASN A 231 3.09 -3.31 -18.29
CA ASN A 231 3.59 -3.12 -19.65
C ASN A 231 2.48 -2.84 -20.68
N ASP A 232 1.24 -3.21 -20.36
CA ASP A 232 0.07 -2.99 -21.24
C ASP A 232 -0.59 -1.61 -20.99
N LEU A 233 -0.04 -0.80 -20.09
CA LEU A 233 -0.59 0.48 -19.64
C LEU A 233 0.28 1.66 -20.10
N THR A 234 -0.39 2.79 -20.37
CA THR A 234 0.32 4.05 -20.55
C THR A 234 0.91 4.55 -19.22
N LYS A 235 1.82 5.51 -19.28
CA LYS A 235 2.40 6.12 -18.07
C LYS A 235 1.33 6.79 -17.19
N GLU A 236 0.37 7.44 -17.80
CA GLU A 236 -0.79 8.07 -17.13
C GLU A 236 -1.67 7.03 -16.46
N ASP A 237 -1.93 5.89 -17.13
CA ASP A 237 -2.70 4.77 -16.56
C ASP A 237 -1.96 4.16 -15.36
N CYS A 238 -0.63 4.00 -15.44
CA CYS A 238 0.18 3.54 -14.31
C CYS A 238 0.06 4.48 -13.09
N VAL A 239 0.10 5.80 -13.31
CA VAL A 239 -0.09 6.78 -12.23
C VAL A 239 -1.49 6.68 -11.63
N SER A 240 -2.53 6.53 -12.46
CA SER A 240 -3.91 6.34 -12.02
C SER A 240 -4.07 5.05 -11.21
N MET A 241 -3.50 3.95 -11.70
CA MET A 241 -3.50 2.66 -10.98
C MET A 241 -2.83 2.78 -9.61
N LEU A 242 -1.66 3.42 -9.52
CA LEU A 242 -0.97 3.64 -8.25
C LEU A 242 -1.82 4.44 -7.25
N ARG A 243 -2.55 5.45 -7.73
CA ARG A 243 -3.46 6.24 -6.89
C ARG A 243 -4.62 5.41 -6.33
N HIS A 244 -5.14 4.51 -7.14
CA HIS A 244 -6.34 3.75 -6.81
C HIS A 244 -6.04 2.47 -6.04
N ILE A 245 -5.02 1.72 -6.47
CA ILE A 245 -4.76 0.38 -5.96
C ILE A 245 -3.34 0.15 -5.44
N GLY A 246 -2.50 1.19 -5.43
CA GLY A 246 -1.13 1.07 -4.94
C GLY A 246 -0.35 -0.01 -5.68
N TYR A 247 0.30 -0.91 -4.93
CA TYR A 247 1.03 -2.05 -5.48
C TYR A 247 0.10 -3.19 -5.96
N GLY A 248 -1.20 -3.09 -5.73
CA GLY A 248 -2.19 -4.08 -6.16
C GLY A 248 -2.67 -5.00 -5.06
N ILE A 249 -3.10 -6.21 -5.46
CA ILE A 249 -3.69 -7.23 -4.59
C ILE A 249 -2.57 -8.13 -4.07
N PRO A 250 -2.33 -8.19 -2.75
CA PRO A 250 -1.34 -9.08 -2.17
C PRO A 250 -1.81 -10.54 -2.20
N ASP A 251 -0.88 -11.46 -2.29
CA ASP A 251 -1.13 -12.89 -2.33
C ASP A 251 -0.42 -13.60 -1.18
N VAL A 252 -1.16 -14.41 -0.43
CA VAL A 252 -0.65 -15.11 0.75
C VAL A 252 0.45 -16.11 0.38
N HIS A 253 0.30 -16.84 -0.73
CA HIS A 253 1.27 -17.84 -1.14
C HIS A 253 2.59 -17.18 -1.56
N ARG A 254 2.52 -16.08 -2.31
CA ARG A 254 3.71 -15.29 -2.67
C ARG A 254 4.40 -14.68 -1.46
N ALA A 255 3.63 -14.28 -0.45
CA ALA A 255 4.17 -13.66 0.76
C ALA A 255 4.86 -14.65 1.70
N THR A 256 4.52 -15.95 1.63
CA THR A 256 4.95 -16.95 2.62
C THR A 256 5.79 -18.10 2.08
N SER A 257 5.88 -18.26 0.76
CA SER A 257 6.58 -19.41 0.14
C SER A 257 7.30 -19.04 -1.13
N ASN A 258 8.35 -19.82 -1.42
CA ASN A 258 8.99 -19.88 -2.72
C ASN A 258 8.33 -20.97 -3.58
N ASP A 259 8.61 -20.96 -4.88
CA ASP A 259 8.17 -21.98 -5.83
C ASP A 259 9.30 -22.31 -6.82
N GLU A 260 9.03 -23.14 -7.82
CA GLU A 260 10.02 -23.57 -8.81
C GLU A 260 10.61 -22.41 -9.64
N TYR A 261 9.87 -21.31 -9.76
CA TYR A 261 10.22 -20.18 -10.62
C TYR A 261 10.53 -18.90 -9.84
N ARG A 262 10.43 -18.94 -8.51
CA ARG A 262 10.55 -17.74 -7.70
C ARG A 262 11.26 -17.99 -6.38
N ILE A 263 12.29 -17.18 -6.13
CA ILE A 263 13.05 -17.16 -4.89
C ILE A 263 12.88 -15.77 -4.26
N THR A 264 12.54 -15.74 -2.98
CA THR A 264 12.51 -14.50 -2.19
C THR A 264 13.70 -14.48 -1.23
N LEU A 265 14.56 -13.51 -1.40
CA LEU A 265 15.68 -13.23 -0.49
C LEU A 265 15.22 -12.17 0.52
N ILE A 266 15.46 -12.42 1.79
CA ILE A 266 15.04 -11.52 2.88
C ILE A 266 16.22 -11.15 3.79
N THR A 267 16.17 -9.95 4.36
CA THR A 267 16.99 -9.60 5.52
C THR A 267 16.18 -9.91 6.78
N PRO A 268 16.57 -10.93 7.56
CA PRO A 268 15.71 -11.45 8.64
C PRO A 268 15.72 -10.57 9.90
N VAL A 269 16.62 -9.60 9.97
CA VAL A 269 16.79 -8.71 11.11
C VAL A 269 16.66 -7.25 10.70
N LEU A 270 16.27 -6.40 11.66
CA LEU A 270 16.31 -4.95 11.46
C LEU A 270 17.78 -4.49 11.38
N MET A 271 18.04 -3.69 10.36
CA MET A 271 19.33 -3.04 10.18
C MET A 271 19.16 -1.54 10.41
N GLU A 272 20.01 -0.97 11.25
CA GLU A 272 20.06 0.48 11.44
C GLU A 272 20.99 1.08 10.39
N LEU A 273 20.54 2.18 9.78
CA LEU A 273 21.29 2.94 8.79
C LEU A 273 21.44 4.37 9.30
N GLY A 274 22.68 4.77 9.56
CA GLY A 274 23.02 6.10 10.02
C GLY A 274 23.05 7.13 8.89
N ASP A 275 23.35 8.38 9.26
CA ASP A 275 23.51 9.47 8.29
C ASP A 275 24.72 9.21 7.39
N ASN A 276 24.54 9.30 6.08
CA ASN A 276 25.57 9.06 5.06
C ASN A 276 26.15 7.63 5.08
N GLU A 277 25.39 6.67 5.53
CA GLU A 277 25.74 5.26 5.44
C GLU A 277 25.00 4.59 4.26
N ALA A 278 25.58 3.53 3.72
CA ALA A 278 24.99 2.68 2.72
C ALA A 278 25.19 1.20 3.07
N HIS A 279 24.12 0.41 2.92
CA HIS A 279 24.22 -1.04 2.97
C HIS A 279 24.21 -1.59 1.56
N ILE A 280 25.21 -2.40 1.22
CA ILE A 280 25.36 -3.04 -0.08
C ILE A 280 24.95 -4.51 0.05
N PHE A 281 24.01 -4.93 -0.78
CA PHE A 281 23.55 -6.30 -0.87
C PHE A 281 23.98 -6.88 -2.21
N GLN A 282 24.65 -8.01 -2.18
CA GLN A 282 24.97 -8.78 -3.37
C GLN A 282 23.89 -9.84 -3.58
N ILE A 283 23.24 -9.82 -4.73
CA ILE A 283 22.23 -10.80 -5.11
C ILE A 283 22.92 -11.85 -5.98
N PRO A 284 23.08 -13.13 -5.51
CA PRO A 284 23.65 -14.18 -6.32
C PRO A 284 22.66 -14.57 -7.44
N ILE A 285 23.11 -14.49 -8.69
CA ILE A 285 22.38 -15.04 -9.83
C ILE A 285 22.93 -16.46 -10.05
N PRO A 286 22.08 -17.51 -10.09
CA PRO A 286 22.50 -18.87 -10.39
C PRO A 286 23.28 -18.96 -11.70
N GLU A 287 24.35 -19.78 -11.72
CA GLU A 287 25.20 -19.93 -12.91
C GLU A 287 24.41 -20.45 -14.11
N GLU A 288 23.40 -21.26 -13.87
CA GLU A 288 22.49 -21.82 -14.87
C GLU A 288 21.75 -20.72 -15.66
N LEU A 289 21.46 -19.61 -15.03
CA LEU A 289 20.81 -18.45 -15.66
C LEU A 289 21.80 -17.51 -16.38
N SER A 290 23.08 -17.80 -16.29
CA SER A 290 24.16 -17.06 -16.95
C SER A 290 24.73 -17.79 -18.19
N SER A 291 24.10 -18.88 -18.62
CA SER A 291 24.57 -19.71 -19.74
C SER A 291 24.48 -18.94 -21.06
N VAL A 292 25.60 -18.90 -21.80
CA VAL A 292 25.69 -18.23 -23.09
C VAL A 292 24.83 -18.94 -24.13
N GLY A 293 23.88 -18.24 -24.74
CA GLY A 293 23.06 -18.73 -25.86
C GLY A 293 21.63 -19.15 -25.45
N GLU A 294 21.23 -18.98 -24.21
CA GLU A 294 19.85 -19.13 -23.77
C GLU A 294 19.30 -17.78 -23.29
N ASP A 295 18.12 -17.41 -23.78
CA ASP A 295 17.43 -16.21 -23.34
C ASP A 295 16.45 -16.57 -22.21
N TYR A 296 16.66 -16.02 -21.02
CA TYR A 296 15.77 -16.17 -19.88
C TYR A 296 15.05 -14.85 -19.57
N ASP A 297 13.75 -14.94 -19.37
CA ASP A 297 12.98 -13.81 -18.82
C ASP A 297 13.12 -13.81 -17.30
N ILE A 298 13.99 -12.95 -16.78
CA ILE A 298 14.25 -12.82 -15.34
C ILE A 298 13.56 -11.57 -14.80
N LEU A 299 12.61 -11.75 -13.89
CA LEU A 299 11.97 -10.65 -13.16
C LEU A 299 12.68 -10.43 -11.81
N ILE A 300 13.23 -9.25 -11.60
CA ILE A 300 13.83 -8.83 -10.32
C ILE A 300 12.91 -7.83 -9.63
N GLU A 301 12.49 -8.15 -8.42
CA GLU A 301 11.66 -7.29 -7.57
C GLU A 301 12.42 -6.91 -6.31
N ILE A 302 12.50 -5.62 -6.02
CA ILE A 302 13.14 -5.12 -4.80
C ILE A 302 12.14 -4.34 -3.97
N THR A 303 11.96 -4.74 -2.72
CA THR A 303 11.10 -4.06 -1.76
C THR A 303 11.92 -3.62 -0.54
N LEU A 304 11.90 -2.32 -0.26
CA LEU A 304 12.49 -1.73 0.92
C LEU A 304 11.39 -1.25 1.86
N SER A 305 11.38 -1.78 3.09
CA SER A 305 10.53 -1.30 4.17
C SER A 305 11.39 -0.70 5.27
N TYR A 306 11.07 0.51 5.70
CA TYR A 306 11.80 1.18 6.77
C TYR A 306 10.87 1.94 7.72
N ALA A 307 11.34 2.19 8.92
CA ALA A 307 10.69 3.05 9.90
C ALA A 307 11.64 4.19 10.30
N ALA A 308 11.07 5.36 10.55
CA ALA A 308 11.80 6.51 11.03
C ALA A 308 11.02 7.19 12.15
N ASN A 309 11.72 7.84 13.07
CA ASN A 309 11.11 8.48 14.23
C ASN A 309 10.19 9.65 13.83
N PRO A 310 8.86 9.53 14.02
CA PRO A 310 7.93 10.56 13.59
C PRO A 310 7.96 11.79 14.49
N ARG A 311 8.14 12.97 13.90
CA ARG A 311 8.15 14.28 14.60
C ARG A 311 6.89 15.07 14.29
N ARG A 312 5.81 14.80 14.98
CA ARG A 312 4.47 15.35 14.75
C ARG A 312 4.42 16.88 14.58
N THR A 313 5.28 17.62 15.23
CA THR A 313 5.29 19.09 15.16
C THR A 313 5.81 19.64 13.82
N ARG A 314 6.32 18.80 12.96
CA ARG A 314 6.89 19.19 11.68
C ARG A 314 5.84 19.10 10.55
N ARG A 315 5.93 20.06 9.62
CA ARG A 315 4.93 20.25 8.55
C ARG A 315 5.30 19.66 7.21
N HIS A 316 6.49 19.09 7.09
CA HIS A 316 7.01 18.49 5.86
C HIS A 316 7.49 17.09 6.14
N ILE A 317 7.40 16.23 5.14
CA ILE A 317 7.81 14.82 5.27
C ILE A 317 9.25 14.67 5.78
N LYS A 318 10.20 15.42 5.21
CA LYS A 318 11.60 15.40 5.66
C LYS A 318 11.76 15.80 7.14
N GLY A 319 11.00 16.78 7.60
CA GLY A 319 10.98 17.18 9.00
C GLY A 319 10.22 16.20 9.88
N TYR A 320 9.15 15.61 9.38
CA TYR A 320 8.32 14.66 10.12
C TYR A 320 9.06 13.34 10.38
N LEU A 321 9.66 12.72 9.37
CA LEU A 321 10.44 11.49 9.51
C LEU A 321 11.90 11.74 9.89
N SER A 322 12.41 12.98 9.73
CA SER A 322 13.80 13.39 9.99
C SER A 322 14.86 12.63 9.18
N THR A 323 14.44 11.76 8.29
CA THR A 323 15.29 10.96 7.42
C THR A 323 14.57 10.59 6.13
N TRP A 324 15.31 10.09 5.17
CA TRP A 324 14.79 9.43 3.98
C TRP A 324 15.83 8.42 3.49
N LEU A 325 15.37 7.33 2.90
CA LEU A 325 16.21 6.32 2.28
C LEU A 325 16.09 6.40 0.78
N ASP A 326 17.18 6.07 0.11
CA ASP A 326 17.27 5.89 -1.32
C ASP A 326 17.95 4.57 -1.62
N TRP A 327 17.88 4.10 -2.86
CA TRP A 327 18.57 2.91 -3.31
C TRP A 327 18.95 3.06 -4.79
N CYS A 328 19.99 2.34 -5.18
CA CYS A 328 20.42 2.20 -6.56
C CYS A 328 21.00 0.81 -6.76
N CYS A 329 21.18 0.41 -8.02
CA CYS A 329 21.86 -0.83 -8.38
C CYS A 329 23.20 -0.57 -9.04
N SER A 330 24.05 -1.60 -9.12
CA SER A 330 25.28 -1.59 -9.89
C SER A 330 24.98 -1.51 -11.38
N ARG A 331 25.98 -1.05 -12.14
CA ARG A 331 25.98 -1.15 -13.61
C ARG A 331 26.39 -2.56 -14.04
N ILE A 332 26.08 -2.92 -15.27
CA ILE A 332 26.50 -4.20 -15.85
C ILE A 332 28.03 -4.28 -15.84
N GLY A 333 28.58 -5.34 -15.25
CA GLY A 333 30.03 -5.56 -15.15
C GLY A 333 30.77 -4.69 -14.12
N GLU A 334 30.04 -3.88 -13.32
CA GLU A 334 30.63 -3.11 -12.23
C GLU A 334 30.96 -4.00 -11.03
N SER A 335 32.21 -3.97 -10.54
CA SER A 335 32.56 -4.69 -9.32
C SER A 335 31.93 -4.07 -8.08
N ALA A 336 31.82 -4.84 -6.98
CA ALA A 336 31.28 -4.36 -5.72
C ALA A 336 32.10 -3.16 -5.16
N GLU A 337 33.43 -3.18 -5.35
CA GLU A 337 34.32 -2.11 -4.89
C GLU A 337 34.11 -0.84 -5.72
N THR A 338 33.99 -0.96 -7.04
CA THR A 338 33.75 0.20 -7.94
C THR A 338 32.36 0.79 -7.67
N PHE A 339 31.35 -0.06 -7.45
CA PHE A 339 30.00 0.36 -7.08
C PHE A 339 29.99 1.11 -5.74
N ALA A 340 30.66 0.59 -4.71
CA ALA A 340 30.80 1.25 -3.41
C ALA A 340 31.46 2.62 -3.55
N GLN A 341 32.59 2.71 -4.30
CA GLN A 341 33.28 3.97 -4.54
C GLN A 341 32.40 4.99 -5.25
N ARG A 342 31.65 4.58 -6.29
CA ARG A 342 30.72 5.45 -7.01
C ARG A 342 29.63 6.03 -6.11
N ILE A 343 29.07 5.20 -5.18
CA ILE A 343 28.06 5.66 -4.23
C ILE A 343 28.62 6.74 -3.29
N PHE A 344 29.84 6.57 -2.80
CA PHE A 344 30.46 7.51 -1.87
C PHE A 344 30.96 8.79 -2.57
N GLU A 345 31.43 8.71 -3.80
CA GLU A 345 31.88 9.88 -4.58
C GLU A 345 30.74 10.79 -5.04
N THR A 346 29.58 10.23 -5.37
CA THR A 346 28.39 11.00 -5.82
C THR A 346 27.67 11.73 -4.71
N GLY A 347 27.99 11.46 -3.45
CA GLY A 347 27.36 12.11 -2.29
C GLY A 347 25.89 11.69 -2.09
N SER A 348 25.10 12.55 -1.46
CA SER A 348 23.74 12.25 -0.99
C SER A 348 22.65 12.11 -2.09
N VAL A 349 23.01 12.28 -3.37
CA VAL A 349 22.06 12.19 -4.50
C VAL A 349 22.64 11.28 -5.56
N ILE A 350 22.20 10.03 -5.56
CA ILE A 350 22.49 9.10 -6.65
C ILE A 350 21.49 9.41 -7.76
N GLU A 351 21.98 10.01 -8.87
CA GLU A 351 21.14 10.34 -10.03
C GLU A 351 20.97 9.16 -11.00
N ASP A 352 21.75 8.10 -10.81
CA ASP A 352 21.85 6.94 -11.69
C ASP A 352 21.36 5.67 -10.98
N ASP A 353 20.29 5.05 -11.49
CA ASP A 353 19.71 3.81 -10.96
C ASP A 353 20.42 2.55 -11.50
N GLY A 354 21.55 2.69 -12.18
CA GLY A 354 22.21 1.61 -12.92
C GLY A 354 21.62 1.41 -14.33
N ASP A 355 21.95 0.27 -14.95
CA ASP A 355 21.58 -0.03 -16.34
C ASP A 355 20.22 -0.73 -16.47
N PHE A 356 19.43 -0.83 -15.39
CA PHE A 356 18.13 -1.49 -15.41
C PHE A 356 16.97 -0.52 -15.67
N ASP A 357 16.11 -0.87 -16.62
CA ASP A 357 14.83 -0.19 -16.84
C ASP A 357 13.79 -0.69 -15.83
N TRP A 358 13.66 0.04 -14.70
CA TRP A 358 12.69 -0.31 -13.67
C TRP A 358 11.27 0.04 -14.11
N VAL A 359 10.40 -0.96 -14.32
CA VAL A 359 9.04 -0.82 -14.89
C VAL A 359 8.21 0.22 -14.14
N LEU A 360 8.22 0.20 -12.82
CA LEU A 360 7.56 1.20 -11.99
C LEU A 360 8.50 2.34 -11.58
N GLY A 361 9.72 2.39 -12.13
CA GLY A 361 10.80 3.26 -11.71
C GLY A 361 10.42 4.72 -11.62
N GLU A 362 10.06 5.35 -12.72
CA GLU A 362 9.72 6.76 -12.73
C GLU A 362 8.39 7.07 -12.04
N ALA A 363 7.34 6.31 -12.33
CA ALA A 363 6.01 6.55 -11.79
C ALA A 363 5.94 6.30 -10.27
N THR A 364 6.57 5.23 -9.78
CA THR A 364 6.58 4.87 -8.35
C THR A 364 7.69 5.54 -7.58
N ASN A 365 8.84 5.70 -8.21
CA ASN A 365 10.01 6.28 -7.54
C ASN A 365 9.96 7.80 -7.40
N ARG A 366 9.10 8.49 -8.17
CA ARG A 366 9.08 9.96 -8.22
C ARG A 366 7.78 10.61 -7.81
N GLY A 367 6.82 9.82 -7.30
CA GLY A 367 5.52 10.33 -6.85
C GLY A 367 4.57 10.65 -8.01
N PHE A 368 3.41 11.22 -7.66
CA PHE A 368 2.30 11.47 -8.59
C PHE A 368 2.34 12.84 -9.26
N ALA A 369 3.30 13.68 -8.94
CA ALA A 369 3.34 15.04 -9.47
C ALA A 369 4.00 15.10 -10.85
N ASP A 370 3.29 15.67 -11.83
CA ASP A 370 3.83 15.96 -13.16
C ASP A 370 5.09 16.82 -13.09
N GLY A 371 6.10 16.51 -13.91
CA GLY A 371 7.36 17.24 -13.98
C GLY A 371 8.24 17.10 -12.74
N TYR A 372 7.99 16.11 -11.92
CA TYR A 372 8.71 15.88 -10.70
C TYR A 372 10.11 15.36 -10.97
N SER A 373 11.11 16.11 -10.57
CA SER A 373 12.51 15.67 -10.71
C SER A 373 12.92 14.77 -9.54
N ARG A 374 13.82 13.82 -9.78
CA ARG A 374 14.48 12.98 -8.81
C ARG A 374 14.98 13.75 -7.56
N LYS A 375 15.42 14.99 -7.74
CA LYS A 375 15.89 15.90 -6.68
C LYS A 375 14.86 16.17 -5.59
N LYS A 376 13.55 15.96 -5.84
CA LYS A 376 12.49 16.17 -4.85
C LYS A 376 12.12 14.93 -4.06
N GLY A 377 12.40 13.73 -4.55
CA GLY A 377 12.39 12.43 -3.84
C GLY A 377 11.24 12.14 -2.88
N HIS A 378 9.98 12.45 -3.21
CA HIS A 378 8.88 12.34 -2.24
C HIS A 378 8.30 10.93 -2.05
N TYR A 379 8.40 10.06 -2.99
CA TYR A 379 7.71 8.78 -3.06
C TYR A 379 8.43 7.63 -2.36
N ARG A 380 9.74 7.71 -2.17
CA ARG A 380 10.49 6.71 -1.39
C ARG A 380 10.33 6.86 0.13
N LYS A 381 9.42 7.72 0.55
CA LYS A 381 9.25 8.13 1.95
C LYS A 381 8.03 7.52 2.62
N THR A 382 7.36 6.59 1.97
CA THR A 382 6.22 5.89 2.54
C THR A 382 6.59 4.80 3.54
N GLY A 383 7.89 4.53 3.72
CA GLY A 383 8.38 3.39 4.49
C GLY A 383 8.30 2.05 3.73
N VAL A 384 7.72 2.03 2.54
CA VAL A 384 7.72 0.89 1.62
C VAL A 384 7.96 1.40 0.21
N SER A 385 8.91 0.80 -0.49
CA SER A 385 9.16 1.01 -1.91
C SER A 385 9.30 -0.34 -2.59
N SER A 386 8.64 -0.52 -3.73
CA SER A 386 8.73 -1.73 -4.55
C SER A 386 8.93 -1.33 -6.00
N ASN A 387 9.89 -1.93 -6.67
CA ASN A 387 10.15 -1.74 -8.09
C ASN A 387 10.18 -3.10 -8.78
N LEU A 388 9.63 -3.14 -9.97
CA LEU A 388 9.58 -4.30 -10.83
C LEU A 388 10.47 -4.07 -12.04
N THR A 389 11.26 -5.06 -12.39
CA THR A 389 11.99 -5.12 -13.68
C THR A 389 11.57 -6.37 -14.45
N ASN A 390 11.62 -6.28 -15.75
CA ASN A 390 11.53 -7.44 -16.64
C ASN A 390 12.94 -7.93 -16.95
#